data_3ce123ade3605b7ecd600a38c611e977
#
_entry.id   3ce123ade3605b7ecd600a38c611e977
#
_cell.length_a   1.000
_cell.length_b   1.000
_cell.length_c   1.000
_cell.angle_alpha   90.00
_cell.angle_beta   90.00
_cell.angle_gamma   90.00
#
_symmetry.space_group_name_H-M   'P 1'
#
loop_
_entity.id
_entity.type
_entity.pdbx_description
1 polymer ?
#
loop_
_entity_poly.entity_id
_entity_poly.type
_entity_poly.pdbx_seq_one_letter_code
_entity_poly.pdbx_strand_id
1 'polypeptide(L)'
;TEKAQRLMIQRMQIPQRLQAARKMQNNQSIMQISENKDGSAKVLFRIRKAEMTDVDEIMAVMHEAKNDKEHPDWFVSDDEEYVRTHIEEQGFVIVAQTADGSVAGFFIIKYPENREDNLGTYLDFDEEQLSHVAVMDSAVVCCAYRGNGLQGHMLEEAERLLDTDQYYYLMCTIHPDNQFSRQNMENQIGRAHV
;
A
#
# COMPACT_ATOMS: atom_id res chain seq x y z
N THR A 1 21.34 8.77 15.46
CA THR A 1 21.24 9.66 14.27
C THR A 1 19.95 9.29 13.56
N GLU A 2 18.86 10.02 13.82
CA GLU A 2 17.62 9.97 13.06
C GLU A 2 17.95 10.32 11.61
N LYS A 3 17.98 9.31 10.73
CA LYS A 3 17.93 9.55 9.29
C LYS A 3 16.51 10.05 9.00
N ALA A 4 16.40 11.33 8.68
CA ALA A 4 15.16 11.99 8.37
C ALA A 4 14.42 11.21 7.27
N GLN A 5 13.39 10.46 7.64
CA GLN A 5 12.38 9.98 6.70
C GLN A 5 11.71 11.22 6.11
N ARG A 6 11.77 11.36 4.80
CA ARG A 6 11.11 12.47 4.14
C ARG A 6 9.61 12.17 4.12
N LEU A 7 8.88 12.87 4.97
CA LEU A 7 7.43 12.85 4.99
C LEU A 7 6.92 13.38 3.64
N MET A 8 6.33 12.52 2.82
CA MET A 8 5.54 12.93 1.67
C MET A 8 4.09 12.96 2.11
N ILE A 9 3.58 14.18 2.25
CA ILE A 9 2.18 14.40 2.60
C ILE A 9 1.48 14.82 1.33
N GLN A 10 0.42 14.10 1.02
CA GLN A 10 -0.40 14.42 -0.11
C GLN A 10 -1.86 14.46 0.28
N ARG A 11 -2.45 15.61 0.01
CA ARG A 11 -3.89 15.80 0.08
C ARG A 11 -4.49 15.29 -1.22
N MET A 12 -5.11 14.10 -1.19
CA MET A 12 -5.97 13.66 -2.28
C MET A 12 -7.38 14.13 -2.01
N GLN A 13 -7.84 15.16 -2.73
CA GLN A 13 -9.27 15.39 -2.89
C GLN A 13 -9.73 14.54 -4.07
N ILE A 14 -10.34 13.41 -3.80
CA ILE A 14 -10.97 12.61 -4.84
C ILE A 14 -12.30 13.28 -5.19
N PRO A 15 -12.50 13.75 -6.43
CA PRO A 15 -13.77 14.37 -6.82
C PRO A 15 -14.93 13.39 -6.61
N GLN A 16 -16.01 13.83 -5.96
CA GLN A 16 -17.21 13.01 -5.64
C GLN A 16 -17.78 12.24 -6.86
N ARG A 17 -17.60 12.77 -8.09
CA ARG A 17 -18.03 12.09 -9.33
C ARG A 17 -17.25 10.81 -9.64
N LEU A 18 -15.97 10.72 -9.26
CA LEU A 18 -15.16 9.51 -9.41
C LEU A 18 -15.49 8.46 -8.34
N GLN A 19 -15.95 8.88 -7.16
CA GLN A 19 -16.40 7.99 -6.08
C GLN A 19 -17.61 7.15 -6.52
N ALA A 20 -18.59 7.74 -7.18
CA ALA A 20 -19.79 7.04 -7.65
C ALA A 20 -19.48 5.99 -8.73
N ALA A 21 -18.57 6.28 -9.65
CA ALA A 21 -18.13 5.35 -10.69
C ALA A 21 -17.34 4.16 -10.12
N ARG A 22 -16.51 4.39 -9.08
CA ARG A 22 -15.72 3.35 -8.39
C ARG A 22 -16.60 2.39 -7.57
N LYS A 23 -17.66 2.88 -6.91
CA LYS A 23 -18.62 2.03 -6.15
C LYS A 23 -19.42 1.06 -7.04
N MET A 24 -19.53 1.31 -8.35
CA MET A 24 -20.26 0.44 -9.29
C MET A 24 -19.41 -0.69 -9.90
N GLN A 25 -18.10 -0.68 -9.77
CA GLN A 25 -17.25 -1.78 -10.20
C GLN A 25 -17.20 -2.85 -9.12
N ASN A 26 -17.99 -3.88 -9.31
CA ASN A 26 -18.12 -5.06 -8.44
C ASN A 26 -16.77 -5.66 -8.01
N ASN A 27 -16.77 -6.23 -6.81
CA ASN A 27 -15.87 -7.11 -6.05
C ASN A 27 -15.03 -8.16 -6.85
N GLN A 28 -14.63 -7.88 -8.08
CA GLN A 28 -13.77 -8.78 -8.83
C GLN A 28 -12.31 -8.44 -8.55
N SER A 29 -11.63 -9.40 -7.95
CA SER A 29 -10.17 -9.42 -7.85
C SER A 29 -9.55 -9.11 -9.21
N ILE A 30 -8.77 -8.06 -9.30
CA ILE A 30 -8.09 -7.69 -10.55
C ILE A 30 -7.04 -8.75 -10.82
N MET A 31 -7.18 -9.48 -11.93
CA MET A 31 -6.13 -10.37 -12.44
C MET A 31 -5.21 -9.54 -13.34
N GLN A 32 -3.95 -9.43 -12.98
CA GLN A 32 -2.94 -8.75 -13.80
C GLN A 32 -2.03 -9.78 -14.45
N ILE A 33 -1.78 -9.61 -15.73
CA ILE A 33 -0.81 -10.40 -16.48
C ILE A 33 0.37 -9.48 -16.76
N SER A 34 1.53 -9.77 -16.21
CA SER A 34 2.77 -9.08 -16.59
C SER A 34 3.60 -9.97 -17.50
N GLU A 35 4.22 -9.35 -18.51
CA GLU A 35 5.24 -9.99 -19.34
C GLU A 35 6.60 -9.78 -18.71
N ASN A 36 7.34 -10.86 -18.49
CA ASN A 36 8.74 -10.72 -18.10
C ASN A 36 9.52 -10.03 -19.22
N LYS A 37 10.47 -9.16 -18.88
CA LYS A 37 11.29 -8.40 -19.83
C LYS A 37 12.14 -9.26 -20.77
N ASP A 38 12.30 -10.53 -20.45
CA ASP A 38 13.09 -11.51 -21.21
C ASP A 38 12.24 -12.42 -22.12
N GLY A 39 10.93 -12.17 -22.23
CA GLY A 39 10.02 -12.99 -23.05
C GLY A 39 9.67 -14.33 -22.44
N SER A 40 10.03 -14.59 -21.18
CA SER A 40 9.64 -15.79 -20.44
C SER A 40 8.14 -15.75 -20.06
N ALA A 41 7.64 -16.88 -19.58
CA ALA A 41 6.21 -17.12 -19.33
C ALA A 41 5.55 -15.97 -18.55
N LYS A 42 4.37 -15.55 -18.98
CA LYS A 42 3.52 -14.57 -18.29
C LYS A 42 3.21 -15.07 -16.89
N VAL A 43 3.55 -14.26 -15.89
CA VAL A 43 3.14 -14.54 -14.50
C VAL A 43 1.82 -13.85 -14.25
N LEU A 44 0.84 -14.62 -13.80
CA LEU A 44 -0.49 -14.14 -13.48
C LEU A 44 -0.54 -13.80 -11.98
N PHE A 45 -0.93 -12.57 -11.67
CA PHE A 45 -1.13 -12.13 -10.29
C PHE A 45 -2.60 -11.80 -10.06
N ARG A 46 -3.09 -12.17 -8.89
CA ARG A 46 -4.39 -11.75 -8.37
C ARG A 46 -4.18 -10.73 -7.26
N ILE A 47 -4.72 -9.52 -7.45
CA ILE A 47 -4.68 -8.47 -6.43
C ILE A 47 -6.00 -8.50 -5.68
N ARG A 48 -5.95 -8.62 -4.35
CA ARG A 48 -7.14 -8.72 -3.50
C ARG A 48 -6.88 -8.22 -2.07
N LYS A 49 -7.95 -7.98 -1.33
CA LYS A 49 -7.86 -7.80 0.12
C LYS A 49 -7.30 -9.07 0.76
N ALA A 50 -6.41 -8.91 1.73
CA ALA A 50 -5.88 -10.02 2.52
C ALA A 50 -6.92 -10.56 3.49
N GLU A 51 -6.76 -11.83 3.83
CA GLU A 51 -7.51 -12.55 4.85
C GLU A 51 -6.53 -13.01 5.94
N MET A 52 -7.05 -13.43 7.09
CA MET A 52 -6.22 -13.91 8.21
C MET A 52 -5.33 -15.11 7.84
N THR A 53 -5.74 -15.88 6.85
CA THR A 53 -4.97 -17.00 6.29
C THR A 53 -3.71 -16.58 5.53
N ASP A 54 -3.60 -15.30 5.15
CA ASP A 54 -2.44 -14.78 4.42
C ASP A 54 -1.31 -14.30 5.35
N VAL A 55 -1.56 -14.24 6.66
CA VAL A 55 -0.63 -13.62 7.64
C VAL A 55 0.75 -14.25 7.58
N ASP A 56 0.85 -15.58 7.58
CA ASP A 56 2.14 -16.28 7.57
C ASP A 56 2.96 -15.95 6.32
N GLU A 57 2.31 -15.86 5.15
CA GLU A 57 2.96 -15.52 3.90
C GLU A 57 3.34 -14.04 3.84
N ILE A 58 2.50 -13.13 4.36
CA ILE A 58 2.82 -11.71 4.50
C ILE A 58 4.06 -11.54 5.37
N MET A 59 4.13 -12.25 6.52
CA MET A 59 5.30 -12.22 7.39
C MET A 59 6.55 -12.76 6.71
N ALA A 60 6.44 -13.80 5.89
CA ALA A 60 7.58 -14.31 5.11
C ALA A 60 8.11 -13.27 4.12
N VAL A 61 7.23 -12.57 3.40
CA VAL A 61 7.60 -11.46 2.49
C VAL A 61 8.24 -10.30 3.27
N MET A 62 7.72 -9.98 4.45
CA MET A 62 8.24 -8.95 5.33
C MET A 62 9.65 -9.28 5.83
N HIS A 63 9.88 -10.53 6.19
CA HIS A 63 11.20 -11.04 6.58
C HIS A 63 12.22 -10.99 5.44
N GLU A 64 11.79 -11.32 4.20
CA GLU A 64 12.64 -11.18 3.01
C GLU A 64 13.07 -9.72 2.82
N ALA A 65 12.12 -8.78 2.88
CA ALA A 65 12.40 -7.36 2.71
C ALA A 65 13.33 -6.78 3.80
N LYS A 66 13.15 -7.21 5.06
CA LYS A 66 14.03 -6.81 6.17
C LYS A 66 15.47 -7.25 5.97
N ASN A 67 15.68 -8.38 5.31
CA ASN A 67 17.00 -8.96 5.05
C ASN A 67 17.58 -8.53 3.69
N ASP A 68 16.98 -7.57 3.00
CA ASP A 68 17.49 -7.02 1.75
C ASP A 68 18.83 -6.30 2.00
N LYS A 69 19.91 -6.86 1.44
CA LYS A 69 21.27 -6.35 1.64
C LYS A 69 21.58 -5.09 0.81
N GLU A 70 20.83 -4.86 -0.26
CA GLU A 70 21.03 -3.71 -1.13
C GLU A 70 20.46 -2.44 -0.49
N HIS A 71 19.33 -2.58 0.23
CA HIS A 71 18.61 -1.46 0.81
C HIS A 71 18.13 -1.74 2.25
N PRO A 72 19.04 -1.97 3.20
CA PRO A 72 18.69 -2.43 4.55
C PRO A 72 17.87 -1.43 5.37
N ASP A 73 17.92 -0.14 5.01
CA ASP A 73 17.25 0.95 5.72
C ASP A 73 15.92 1.38 5.07
N TRP A 74 15.52 0.75 3.94
CA TRP A 74 14.32 1.18 3.21
C TRP A 74 13.02 0.65 3.80
N PHE A 75 13.11 -0.41 4.58
CA PHE A 75 11.96 -1.07 5.15
C PHE A 75 12.13 -1.31 6.64
N VAL A 76 11.14 -0.90 7.42
CA VAL A 76 11.01 -1.22 8.84
C VAL A 76 9.98 -2.33 8.96
N SER A 77 10.39 -3.46 9.53
CA SER A 77 9.52 -4.63 9.69
C SER A 77 8.62 -4.46 10.89
N ASP A 78 7.34 -4.72 10.69
CA ASP A 78 6.34 -4.84 11.75
C ASP A 78 6.28 -6.29 12.27
N ASP A 79 5.54 -6.50 13.35
CA ASP A 79 5.28 -7.83 13.88
C ASP A 79 3.96 -8.43 13.34
N GLU A 80 3.73 -9.70 13.66
CA GLU A 80 2.54 -10.43 13.24
C GLU A 80 1.25 -9.83 13.80
N GLU A 81 1.27 -9.35 15.04
CA GLU A 81 0.12 -8.72 15.69
C GLU A 81 -0.31 -7.45 14.94
N TYR A 82 0.67 -6.67 14.48
CA TYR A 82 0.41 -5.49 13.67
C TYR A 82 -0.32 -5.85 12.36
N VAL A 83 0.15 -6.88 11.65
CA VAL A 83 -0.49 -7.33 10.41
C VAL A 83 -1.92 -7.81 10.67
N ARG A 84 -2.13 -8.62 11.70
CA ARG A 84 -3.47 -9.13 12.10
C ARG A 84 -4.43 -8.00 12.40
N THR A 85 -4.02 -7.05 13.22
CA THR A 85 -4.83 -5.89 13.62
C THR A 85 -5.27 -5.06 12.40
N HIS A 86 -4.40 -4.89 11.40
CA HIS A 86 -4.74 -4.14 10.19
C HIS A 86 -5.60 -4.93 9.19
N ILE A 87 -5.56 -6.26 9.22
CA ILE A 87 -6.51 -7.08 8.45
C ILE A 87 -7.93 -6.98 9.05
N GLU A 88 -8.05 -6.95 10.38
CA GLU A 88 -9.32 -7.06 11.09
C GLU A 88 -10.04 -5.70 11.23
N GLU A 89 -9.39 -4.68 11.81
CA GLU A 89 -10.11 -3.50 12.30
C GLU A 89 -9.43 -2.15 12.08
N GLN A 90 -8.09 -2.06 12.10
CA GLN A 90 -7.39 -0.77 12.06
C GLN A 90 -6.98 -0.33 10.65
N GLY A 91 -7.60 -0.91 9.65
CA GLY A 91 -7.29 -0.64 8.26
C GLY A 91 -7.68 -1.80 7.36
N PHE A 92 -6.84 -2.09 6.41
CA PHE A 92 -6.89 -3.31 5.60
C PHE A 92 -5.54 -3.56 4.92
N VAL A 93 -5.33 -4.79 4.48
CA VAL A 93 -4.14 -5.21 3.76
C VAL A 93 -4.52 -5.70 2.37
N ILE A 94 -3.73 -5.32 1.37
CA ILE A 94 -3.83 -5.84 0.00
C ILE A 94 -2.69 -6.84 -0.22
N VAL A 95 -2.97 -7.94 -0.90
CA VAL A 95 -1.96 -8.90 -1.35
C VAL A 95 -1.98 -9.05 -2.86
N ALA A 96 -0.78 -9.21 -3.42
CA ALA A 96 -0.57 -9.71 -4.76
C ALA A 96 -0.24 -11.20 -4.68
N GLN A 97 -1.14 -12.06 -5.16
CA GLN A 97 -1.03 -13.50 -5.08
C GLN A 97 -0.70 -14.08 -6.45
N THR A 98 0.25 -15.00 -6.52
CA THR A 98 0.58 -15.77 -7.72
C THR A 98 -0.46 -16.85 -8.02
N ALA A 99 -0.38 -17.49 -9.18
CA ALA A 99 -1.34 -18.53 -9.60
C ALA A 99 -1.30 -19.79 -8.72
N ASP A 100 -0.16 -20.07 -8.07
CA ASP A 100 0.00 -21.19 -7.12
C ASP A 100 -0.46 -20.85 -5.70
N GLY A 101 -0.90 -19.62 -5.48
CA GLY A 101 -1.45 -19.15 -4.21
C GLY A 101 -0.47 -18.39 -3.32
N SER A 102 0.83 -18.36 -3.65
CA SER A 102 1.85 -17.69 -2.84
C SER A 102 1.71 -16.15 -2.88
N VAL A 103 2.05 -15.46 -1.80
CA VAL A 103 2.04 -13.99 -1.73
C VAL A 103 3.33 -13.43 -2.35
N ALA A 104 3.17 -12.71 -3.47
CA ALA A 104 4.26 -12.01 -4.18
C ALA A 104 4.57 -10.63 -3.62
N GLY A 105 3.66 -10.06 -2.85
CA GLY A 105 3.79 -8.75 -2.23
C GLY A 105 2.54 -8.37 -1.45
N PHE A 106 2.68 -7.36 -0.59
CA PHE A 106 1.56 -6.84 0.21
C PHE A 106 1.62 -5.31 0.33
N PHE A 107 0.50 -4.73 0.74
CA PHE A 107 0.37 -3.31 1.00
C PHE A 107 -0.59 -3.08 2.18
N ILE A 108 -0.09 -2.45 3.26
CA ILE A 108 -0.86 -2.14 4.47
C ILE A 108 -1.41 -0.73 4.38
N ILE A 109 -2.72 -0.58 4.54
CA ILE A 109 -3.42 0.67 4.75
C ILE A 109 -3.87 0.74 6.19
N LYS A 110 -3.48 1.80 6.87
CA LYS A 110 -3.73 2.04 8.29
C LYS A 110 -4.71 3.17 8.50
N TYR A 111 -5.62 3.02 9.45
CA TYR A 111 -6.51 4.05 9.96
C TYR A 111 -6.05 4.50 11.35
N PRO A 112 -5.17 5.52 11.42
CA PRO A 112 -4.55 5.92 12.69
C PRO A 112 -5.54 6.64 13.62
N GLU A 113 -6.61 7.24 13.10
CA GLU A 113 -7.55 8.06 13.87
C GLU A 113 -6.82 9.14 14.69
N ASN A 114 -7.14 9.31 15.98
CA ASN A 114 -6.51 10.30 16.87
C ASN A 114 -5.28 9.76 17.62
N ARG A 115 -4.62 8.70 17.11
CA ARG A 115 -3.41 8.14 17.72
C ARG A 115 -2.18 9.00 17.43
N GLU A 116 -1.17 8.90 18.30
CA GLU A 116 0.07 9.69 18.20
C GLU A 116 0.86 9.44 16.90
N ASP A 117 0.69 8.27 16.29
CA ASP A 117 1.35 7.86 15.05
C ASP A 117 0.59 8.31 13.78
N ASN A 118 -0.45 9.14 13.92
CA ASN A 118 -1.12 9.75 12.79
C ASN A 118 -0.21 10.81 12.13
N LEU A 119 0.11 10.59 10.86
CA LEU A 119 0.97 11.50 10.10
C LEU A 119 0.41 12.92 9.95
N GLY A 120 -0.90 13.12 10.11
CA GLY A 120 -1.55 14.43 10.12
C GLY A 120 -1.08 15.34 11.26
N THR A 121 -0.53 14.77 12.35
CA THR A 121 0.06 15.54 13.46
C THR A 121 1.23 16.41 13.01
N TYR A 122 1.97 15.99 11.98
CA TYR A 122 3.06 16.78 11.40
C TYR A 122 2.58 17.98 10.56
N LEU A 123 1.26 18.08 10.32
CA LEU A 123 0.61 19.19 9.60
C LEU A 123 -0.27 20.05 10.49
N ASP A 124 -0.15 19.88 11.80
CA ASP A 124 -1.01 20.57 12.77
C ASP A 124 -2.52 20.35 12.52
N PHE A 125 -2.90 19.14 12.05
CA PHE A 125 -4.29 18.76 11.85
C PHE A 125 -5.03 18.72 13.19
N ASP A 126 -6.25 19.24 13.21
CA ASP A 126 -7.16 19.11 14.34
C ASP A 126 -7.75 17.67 14.43
N GLU A 127 -8.47 17.37 15.51
CA GLU A 127 -9.04 16.03 15.75
C GLU A 127 -9.99 15.58 14.63
N GLU A 128 -10.76 16.51 14.06
CA GLU A 128 -11.67 16.21 12.95
C GLU A 128 -10.85 15.81 11.71
N GLN A 129 -9.84 16.59 11.36
CA GLN A 129 -8.96 16.29 10.22
C GLN A 129 -8.18 14.99 10.42
N LEU A 130 -7.69 14.71 11.64
CA LEU A 130 -6.99 13.47 11.98
C LEU A 130 -7.87 12.23 11.77
N SER A 131 -9.17 12.31 12.07
CA SER A 131 -10.12 11.21 11.89
C SER A 131 -10.34 10.82 10.42
N HIS A 132 -9.92 11.68 9.48
CA HIS A 132 -10.05 11.47 8.03
C HIS A 132 -8.75 11.06 7.34
N VAL A 133 -7.72 10.74 8.11
CA VAL A 133 -6.42 10.30 7.58
C VAL A 133 -6.39 8.79 7.39
N ALA A 134 -5.97 8.33 6.22
CA ALA A 134 -5.50 6.98 6.00
C ALA A 134 -4.00 7.02 5.66
N VAL A 135 -3.22 6.15 6.27
CA VAL A 135 -1.77 6.05 6.03
C VAL A 135 -1.48 4.86 5.14
N MET A 136 -0.80 5.12 4.04
CA MET A 136 -0.20 4.11 3.18
C MET A 136 1.12 3.70 3.83
N ASP A 137 1.05 2.68 4.69
CA ASP A 137 2.09 2.39 5.67
C ASP A 137 3.23 1.57 5.07
N SER A 138 3.01 0.31 4.79
CA SER A 138 4.04 -0.62 4.31
C SER A 138 3.67 -1.22 2.96
N ALA A 139 4.52 -1.05 1.94
CA ALA A 139 4.36 -1.64 0.62
C ALA A 139 5.61 -2.45 0.25
N VAL A 140 5.47 -3.76 0.12
CA VAL A 140 6.58 -4.68 -0.16
C VAL A 140 6.23 -5.58 -1.33
N VAL A 141 7.22 -5.81 -2.21
CA VAL A 141 7.18 -6.82 -3.28
C VAL A 141 8.41 -7.70 -3.17
N CYS A 142 8.22 -9.03 -3.16
CA CYS A 142 9.30 -10.02 -3.17
C CYS A 142 10.28 -9.74 -4.30
N CYS A 143 11.57 -9.92 -4.05
CA CYS A 143 12.63 -9.64 -5.02
C CYS A 143 12.41 -10.33 -6.36
N ALA A 144 11.93 -11.59 -6.35
CA ALA A 144 11.63 -12.39 -7.54
C ALA A 144 10.55 -11.77 -8.45
N TYR A 145 9.67 -10.91 -7.91
CA TYR A 145 8.53 -10.34 -8.64
C TYR A 145 8.63 -8.83 -8.83
N ARG A 146 9.76 -8.22 -8.47
CA ARG A 146 10.01 -6.78 -8.72
C ARG A 146 10.04 -6.48 -10.23
N GLY A 147 9.65 -5.28 -10.60
CA GLY A 147 9.60 -4.83 -12.00
C GLY A 147 8.32 -5.19 -12.74
N ASN A 148 7.36 -5.89 -12.10
CA ASN A 148 6.06 -6.23 -12.67
C ASN A 148 4.95 -5.21 -12.35
N GLY A 149 5.27 -4.05 -11.78
CA GLY A 149 4.29 -3.02 -11.45
C GLY A 149 3.36 -3.35 -10.28
N LEU A 150 3.63 -4.43 -9.52
CA LEU A 150 2.73 -4.93 -8.47
C LEU A 150 2.42 -3.87 -7.40
N GLN A 151 3.40 -3.05 -7.00
CA GLN A 151 3.17 -1.98 -6.04
C GLN A 151 2.11 -0.99 -6.53
N GLY A 152 2.17 -0.58 -7.80
CA GLY A 152 1.18 0.30 -8.42
C GLY A 152 -0.22 -0.34 -8.45
N HIS A 153 -0.31 -1.61 -8.81
CA HIS A 153 -1.59 -2.32 -8.85
C HIS A 153 -2.19 -2.55 -7.46
N MET A 154 -1.36 -2.85 -6.46
CA MET A 154 -1.83 -2.92 -5.07
C MET A 154 -2.33 -1.57 -4.57
N LEU A 155 -1.65 -0.48 -4.95
CA LEU A 155 -2.09 0.87 -4.64
C LEU A 155 -3.42 1.22 -5.30
N GLU A 156 -3.59 0.91 -6.60
CA GLU A 156 -4.86 1.09 -7.33
C GLU A 156 -6.02 0.34 -6.64
N GLU A 157 -5.76 -0.89 -6.19
CA GLU A 157 -6.78 -1.68 -5.48
C GLU A 157 -7.06 -1.11 -4.08
N ALA A 158 -6.03 -0.65 -3.36
CA ALA A 158 -6.19 0.01 -2.07
C ALA A 158 -7.06 1.27 -2.18
N GLU A 159 -6.80 2.13 -3.18
CA GLU A 159 -7.62 3.31 -3.46
C GLU A 159 -9.06 2.95 -3.83
N ARG A 160 -9.27 1.84 -4.55
CA ARG A 160 -10.60 1.36 -4.93
C ARG A 160 -11.42 0.92 -3.72
N LEU A 161 -10.77 0.29 -2.73
CA LEU A 161 -11.42 -0.24 -1.53
C LEU A 161 -11.55 0.79 -0.41
N LEU A 162 -10.77 1.86 -0.45
CA LEU A 162 -10.82 2.91 0.55
C LEU A 162 -12.19 3.60 0.56
N ASP A 163 -12.76 3.76 1.75
CA ASP A 163 -13.94 4.61 1.92
C ASP A 163 -13.53 6.08 1.88
N THR A 164 -13.62 6.66 0.68
CA THR A 164 -13.22 8.05 0.44
C THR A 164 -14.21 9.09 0.98
N ASP A 165 -15.37 8.68 1.45
CA ASP A 165 -16.28 9.57 2.17
C ASP A 165 -15.81 9.76 3.62
N GLN A 166 -15.14 8.73 4.18
CA GLN A 166 -14.55 8.77 5.52
C GLN A 166 -13.08 9.21 5.48
N TYR A 167 -12.26 8.64 4.57
CA TYR A 167 -10.81 8.86 4.52
C TYR A 167 -10.42 9.57 3.22
N TYR A 168 -10.17 10.86 3.29
CA TYR A 168 -9.81 11.68 2.12
C TYR A 168 -8.43 12.33 2.20
N TYR A 169 -7.72 12.17 3.31
CA TYR A 169 -6.30 12.48 3.43
C TYR A 169 -5.50 11.17 3.36
N LEU A 170 -4.79 10.96 2.24
CA LEU A 170 -3.87 9.83 2.11
C LEU A 170 -2.44 10.30 2.37
N MET A 171 -1.77 9.66 3.30
CA MET A 171 -0.43 10.03 3.71
C MET A 171 0.49 8.82 3.68
N CYS A 172 1.77 9.05 3.41
CA CYS A 172 2.81 8.03 3.47
C CYS A 172 4.16 8.63 3.84
N THR A 173 5.05 7.78 4.32
CA THR A 173 6.48 8.09 4.45
C THR A 173 7.26 7.27 3.45
N ILE A 174 8.26 7.88 2.81
CA ILE A 174 9.12 7.20 1.84
C ILE A 174 10.57 7.54 2.17
N HIS A 175 11.43 6.50 2.18
CA HIS A 175 12.86 6.75 2.32
C HIS A 175 13.36 7.65 1.18
N PRO A 176 14.16 8.70 1.44
CA PRO A 176 14.57 9.69 0.44
C PRO A 176 15.21 9.09 -0.82
N ASP A 177 15.95 8.00 -0.65
CA ASP A 177 16.67 7.31 -1.72
C ASP A 177 15.79 6.27 -2.45
N ASN A 178 14.58 5.95 -1.94
CA ASN A 178 13.65 5.02 -2.57
C ASN A 178 12.88 5.68 -3.72
N GLN A 179 13.59 5.91 -4.83
CA GLN A 179 13.02 6.56 -6.01
C GLN A 179 11.89 5.75 -6.65
N PHE A 180 11.92 4.41 -6.53
CA PHE A 180 10.88 3.54 -7.10
C PHE A 180 9.54 3.73 -6.39
N SER A 181 9.54 3.69 -5.06
CA SER A 181 8.33 3.92 -4.28
C SER A 181 7.82 5.35 -4.50
N ARG A 182 8.72 6.32 -4.49
CA ARG A 182 8.39 7.72 -4.75
C ARG A 182 7.72 7.92 -6.11
N GLN A 183 8.29 7.35 -7.19
CA GLN A 183 7.74 7.48 -8.54
C GLN A 183 6.35 6.82 -8.67
N ASN A 184 6.15 5.66 -8.03
CA ASN A 184 4.84 5.00 -8.00
C ASN A 184 3.80 5.89 -7.32
N MET A 185 4.12 6.48 -6.18
CA MET A 185 3.22 7.40 -5.48
C MET A 185 2.95 8.66 -6.30
N GLU A 186 3.97 9.31 -6.85
CA GLU A 186 3.81 10.52 -7.69
C GLU A 186 2.97 10.25 -8.94
N ASN A 187 3.12 9.09 -9.59
CA ASN A 187 2.34 8.71 -10.77
C ASN A 187 0.84 8.53 -10.46
N GLN A 188 0.52 7.97 -9.30
CA GLN A 188 -0.88 7.78 -8.88
C GLN A 188 -1.54 9.12 -8.55
N ILE A 189 -0.82 9.99 -7.92
CA ILE A 189 -1.25 11.35 -7.56
C ILE A 189 -1.51 12.21 -8.79
N GLY A 190 -0.65 12.15 -9.81
CA GLY A 190 -0.86 12.86 -11.07
C GLY A 190 -2.12 12.41 -11.82
N ARG A 191 -2.59 11.19 -11.62
CA ARG A 191 -3.85 10.69 -12.19
C ARG A 191 -5.11 11.21 -11.47
N ALA A 192 -5.00 11.67 -10.23
CA ALA A 192 -6.13 12.20 -9.46
C ALA A 192 -6.43 13.68 -9.77
N HIS A 193 -5.57 14.36 -10.50
CA HIS A 193 -5.70 15.78 -10.86
C HIS A 193 -6.18 16.05 -12.30
N VAL A 194 -6.62 15.03 -13.04
CA VAL A 194 -7.16 15.18 -14.40
C VAL A 194 -8.67 15.10 -14.42
#